data_daed4495eb3964e9689373c42f11d48f
#
_entry.id   daed4495eb3964e9689373c42f11d48f
#
_cell.length_a   1.000
_cell.length_b   1.000
_cell.length_c   1.000
_cell.angle_alpha   90.00
_cell.angle_beta   90.00
_cell.angle_gamma   90.00
#
_symmetry.space_group_name_H-M   'P 1'
#
loop_
_entity.id
_entity.type
_entity.pdbx_description
1 polymer ?
#
loop_
_entity_poly.entity_id
_entity_poly.type
_entity_poly.pdbx_seq_one_letter_code
_entity_poly.pdbx_strand_id
1 'polypeptide(L)'
;MLTDKTELFDGEHIEDLGESVGVVVSKQHTFGTDAMLLASFANPKRNDVACDFGSGCGIIPFLWLRDNKCKEITAVEIQQNACDQMTRSLRLNDTDKITVLNKDLKELNDLKAGSFDLVTMNPPYKIENGGIKNDEEYATIARHETFCNMNDIAKSASRLLRFGGKLCICHRPERVFDAMYSMRENGIEPKTLRFVSKKGDTQPWLVLIEGKRGAKNGLKVEKNLVAYNDDGTLTREMLEITEKYRK
;
A
#
# COMPACT_ATOMS: atom_id res chain seq x y z
N MET A 1 -8.36 -26.25 -8.26
CA MET A 1 -9.04 -24.93 -8.18
C MET A 1 -8.65 -24.27 -6.87
N LEU A 2 -8.54 -22.93 -6.82
CA LEU A 2 -8.12 -22.21 -5.59
C LEU A 2 -9.11 -22.39 -4.44
N THR A 3 -10.40 -22.55 -4.73
CA THR A 3 -11.51 -22.60 -3.74
C THR A 3 -11.51 -23.78 -2.77
N ASP A 4 -10.81 -24.88 -3.07
CA ASP A 4 -10.83 -26.08 -2.19
C ASP A 4 -9.79 -26.02 -1.06
N LYS A 5 -8.97 -24.97 -1.01
CA LYS A 5 -7.82 -24.86 -0.11
C LYS A 5 -8.03 -23.98 1.12
N THR A 6 -9.11 -23.22 1.21
CA THR A 6 -9.34 -22.31 2.33
C THR A 6 -10.81 -22.16 2.67
N GLU A 7 -11.09 -21.94 3.95
CA GLU A 7 -12.41 -21.63 4.47
C GLU A 7 -12.76 -20.17 4.17
N LEU A 8 -13.97 -19.93 3.64
CA LEU A 8 -14.53 -18.59 3.45
C LEU A 8 -15.68 -18.38 4.43
N PHE A 9 -15.74 -17.21 5.04
CA PHE A 9 -16.83 -16.78 5.89
C PHE A 9 -17.91 -16.05 5.08
N ASP A 10 -19.08 -15.85 5.73
CA ASP A 10 -20.19 -15.18 5.06
C ASP A 10 -19.79 -13.78 4.54
N GLY A 11 -20.08 -13.53 3.29
CA GLY A 11 -19.73 -12.28 2.59
C GLY A 11 -18.29 -12.17 2.11
N GLU A 12 -17.48 -13.25 2.23
CA GLU A 12 -16.14 -13.33 1.67
C GLU A 12 -16.12 -14.02 0.30
N HIS A 13 -15.13 -13.66 -0.51
CA HIS A 13 -14.83 -14.35 -1.75
C HIS A 13 -13.33 -14.29 -2.05
N ILE A 14 -12.88 -15.10 -3.00
CA ILE A 14 -11.50 -15.05 -3.47
C ILE A 14 -11.43 -14.14 -4.69
N GLU A 15 -10.59 -13.12 -4.61
CA GLU A 15 -10.18 -12.32 -5.76
C GLU A 15 -8.96 -12.95 -6.41
N ASP A 16 -9.07 -13.32 -7.68
CA ASP A 16 -7.97 -13.90 -8.46
C ASP A 16 -7.04 -12.78 -8.96
N LEU A 17 -5.79 -12.84 -8.55
CA LEU A 17 -4.77 -11.86 -8.95
C LEU A 17 -3.99 -12.29 -10.20
N GLY A 18 -4.29 -13.45 -10.77
CA GLY A 18 -3.52 -14.09 -11.84
C GLY A 18 -2.33 -14.90 -11.31
N GLU A 19 -1.67 -15.65 -12.21
CA GLU A 19 -0.51 -16.52 -11.89
C GLU A 19 -0.78 -17.48 -10.71
N SER A 20 -2.04 -17.94 -10.59
CA SER A 20 -2.50 -18.82 -9.51
C SER A 20 -2.41 -18.22 -8.11
N VAL A 21 -2.33 -16.91 -7.97
CA VAL A 21 -2.37 -16.20 -6.69
C VAL A 21 -3.76 -15.63 -6.46
N GLY A 22 -4.35 -15.94 -5.30
CA GLY A 22 -5.65 -15.42 -4.89
C GLY A 22 -5.60 -14.76 -3.51
N VAL A 23 -6.50 -13.82 -3.27
CA VAL A 23 -6.67 -13.12 -1.99
C VAL A 23 -8.11 -13.23 -1.52
N VAL A 24 -8.29 -13.62 -0.26
CA VAL A 24 -9.60 -13.58 0.39
C VAL A 24 -9.96 -12.12 0.66
N VAL A 25 -11.12 -11.70 0.19
CA VAL A 25 -11.64 -10.33 0.38
C VAL A 25 -13.05 -10.34 0.93
N SER A 26 -13.42 -9.27 1.63
CA SER A 26 -14.76 -9.04 2.17
C SER A 26 -15.19 -7.60 1.89
N LYS A 27 -16.46 -7.26 2.21
CA LYS A 27 -16.93 -5.87 2.10
C LYS A 27 -16.15 -4.89 2.98
N GLN A 28 -15.64 -5.36 4.12
CA GLN A 28 -14.90 -4.52 5.09
C GLN A 28 -13.42 -4.45 4.74
N HIS A 29 -12.84 -5.55 4.25
CA HIS A 29 -11.43 -5.68 3.92
C HIS A 29 -11.29 -6.08 2.45
N THR A 30 -11.33 -5.09 1.61
CA THR A 30 -11.13 -5.14 0.16
C THR A 30 -10.04 -4.13 -0.23
N PHE A 31 -9.77 -4.02 -1.50
CA PHE A 31 -8.75 -3.10 -2.00
C PHE A 31 -9.26 -2.27 -3.19
N GLY A 32 -8.61 -1.15 -3.40
CA GLY A 32 -8.86 -0.27 -4.53
C GLY A 32 -7.64 -0.15 -5.46
N THR A 33 -7.84 0.58 -6.53
CA THR A 33 -6.80 0.89 -7.52
C THR A 33 -5.55 1.53 -6.88
N ASP A 34 -5.72 2.28 -5.80
CA ASP A 34 -4.63 3.00 -5.12
C ASP A 34 -3.56 2.03 -4.59
N ALA A 35 -3.98 0.89 -4.02
CA ALA A 35 -3.06 -0.14 -3.55
C ALA A 35 -2.28 -0.79 -4.70
N MET A 36 -2.92 -1.02 -5.84
CA MET A 36 -2.27 -1.54 -7.05
C MET A 36 -1.24 -0.55 -7.60
N LEU A 37 -1.61 0.73 -7.66
CA LEU A 37 -0.73 1.81 -8.09
C LEU A 37 0.50 1.91 -7.17
N LEU A 38 0.28 1.83 -5.86
CA LEU A 38 1.37 1.86 -4.88
C LEU A 38 2.28 0.64 -5.00
N ALA A 39 1.73 -0.56 -5.12
CA ALA A 39 2.51 -1.80 -5.29
C ALA A 39 3.40 -1.74 -6.54
N SER A 40 2.85 -1.22 -7.65
CA SER A 40 3.58 -1.02 -8.91
C SER A 40 4.65 0.08 -8.79
N PHE A 41 4.33 1.21 -8.16
CA PHE A 41 5.26 2.32 -7.96
C PHE A 41 6.43 1.95 -7.06
N ALA A 42 6.18 1.24 -5.96
CA ALA A 42 7.20 0.78 -5.03
C ALA A 42 8.19 -0.19 -5.69
N ASN A 43 7.71 -1.01 -6.62
CA ASN A 43 8.48 -1.91 -7.49
C ASN A 43 9.70 -2.55 -6.80
N PRO A 44 9.49 -3.38 -5.76
CA PRO A 44 10.59 -4.05 -5.07
C PRO A 44 11.35 -5.00 -6.00
N LYS A 45 12.61 -5.26 -5.67
CA LYS A 45 13.42 -6.25 -6.34
C LYS A 45 13.21 -7.63 -5.73
N ARG A 46 13.56 -8.68 -6.46
CA ARG A 46 13.41 -10.08 -6.02
C ARG A 46 14.09 -10.40 -4.68
N ASN A 47 15.19 -9.74 -4.37
CA ASN A 47 15.96 -9.99 -3.16
C ASN A 47 15.67 -8.97 -2.03
N ASP A 48 14.76 -8.04 -2.23
CA ASP A 48 14.41 -7.06 -1.20
C ASP A 48 13.61 -7.73 -0.08
N VAL A 49 13.85 -7.29 1.14
CA VAL A 49 13.01 -7.55 2.31
C VAL A 49 12.07 -6.37 2.47
N ALA A 50 10.77 -6.63 2.36
CA ALA A 50 9.76 -5.58 2.34
C ALA A 50 8.82 -5.65 3.55
N CYS A 51 8.29 -4.50 3.94
CA CYS A 51 7.24 -4.39 4.94
C CYS A 51 6.10 -3.53 4.38
N ASP A 52 4.87 -3.98 4.58
CA ASP A 52 3.68 -3.23 4.23
C ASP A 52 2.91 -2.88 5.49
N PHE A 53 2.71 -1.58 5.76
CA PHE A 53 1.99 -1.07 6.92
C PHE A 53 0.52 -0.87 6.57
N GLY A 54 -0.37 -1.29 7.48
CA GLY A 54 -1.81 -1.24 7.26
C GLY A 54 -2.21 -2.10 6.07
N SER A 55 -1.74 -3.35 6.04
CA SER A 55 -1.85 -4.23 4.88
C SER A 55 -3.30 -4.60 4.51
N GLY A 56 -4.26 -4.41 5.41
CA GLY A 56 -5.66 -4.77 5.18
C GLY A 56 -5.82 -6.24 4.79
N CYS A 57 -6.42 -6.51 3.64
CA CYS A 57 -6.53 -7.87 3.10
C CYS A 57 -5.21 -8.45 2.55
N GLY A 58 -4.12 -7.67 2.57
CA GLY A 58 -2.81 -8.11 2.09
C GLY A 58 -2.56 -7.90 0.60
N ILE A 59 -3.37 -7.10 -0.09
CA ILE A 59 -3.27 -6.94 -1.54
C ILE A 59 -1.86 -6.61 -2.02
N ILE A 60 -1.16 -5.64 -1.41
CA ILE A 60 0.20 -5.24 -1.80
C ILE A 60 1.19 -6.42 -1.64
N PRO A 61 1.29 -7.09 -0.48
CA PRO A 61 2.05 -8.32 -0.32
C PRO A 61 1.78 -9.40 -1.35
N PHE A 62 0.50 -9.71 -1.63
CA PHE A 62 0.15 -10.77 -2.58
C PHE A 62 0.42 -10.40 -4.04
N LEU A 63 0.37 -9.12 -4.40
CA LEU A 63 0.82 -8.64 -5.70
C LEU A 63 2.32 -8.86 -5.90
N TRP A 64 3.12 -8.58 -4.90
CA TRP A 64 4.55 -8.84 -4.96
C TRP A 64 4.87 -10.33 -4.93
N LEU A 65 4.09 -11.15 -4.23
CA LEU A 65 4.20 -12.61 -4.29
C LEU A 65 3.96 -13.12 -5.72
N ARG A 66 2.85 -12.71 -6.34
CA ARG A 66 2.49 -13.06 -7.71
C ARG A 66 3.60 -12.71 -8.71
N ASP A 67 4.15 -11.51 -8.60
CA ASP A 67 5.19 -11.01 -9.50
C ASP A 67 6.60 -11.56 -9.15
N ASN A 68 6.68 -12.51 -8.22
CA ASN A 68 7.93 -13.07 -7.70
C ASN A 68 8.93 -11.98 -7.28
N LYS A 69 8.39 -10.92 -6.68
CA LYS A 69 9.13 -9.84 -6.05
C LYS A 69 9.40 -10.19 -4.59
N CYS A 70 10.36 -9.49 -4.00
CA CYS A 70 10.80 -9.68 -2.61
C CYS A 70 11.32 -11.08 -2.29
N LYS A 71 12.24 -11.12 -1.35
CA LYS A 71 12.69 -12.34 -0.70
C LYS A 71 11.75 -12.72 0.45
N GLU A 72 11.42 -11.74 1.26
CA GLU A 72 10.57 -11.84 2.44
C GLU A 72 9.68 -10.60 2.51
N ILE A 73 8.44 -10.76 2.97
CA ILE A 73 7.47 -9.68 3.10
C ILE A 73 6.86 -9.76 4.50
N THR A 74 6.85 -8.65 5.22
CA THR A 74 6.13 -8.52 6.49
C THR A 74 4.90 -7.65 6.27
N ALA A 75 3.73 -8.18 6.54
CA ALA A 75 2.45 -7.47 6.49
C ALA A 75 2.02 -7.09 7.91
N VAL A 76 1.97 -5.80 8.21
CA VAL A 76 1.58 -5.27 9.53
C VAL A 76 0.17 -4.72 9.43
N GLU A 77 -0.72 -5.24 10.27
CA GLU A 77 -2.12 -4.83 10.30
C GLU A 77 -2.63 -4.83 11.74
N ILE A 78 -3.33 -3.77 12.14
CA ILE A 78 -3.84 -3.61 13.51
C ILE A 78 -5.17 -4.37 13.71
N GLN A 79 -5.95 -4.55 12.65
CA GLN A 79 -7.26 -5.19 12.71
C GLN A 79 -7.13 -6.71 12.65
N GLN A 80 -7.52 -7.40 13.73
CA GLN A 80 -7.44 -8.86 13.83
C GLN A 80 -8.18 -9.57 12.67
N ASN A 81 -9.38 -9.10 12.33
CA ASN A 81 -10.19 -9.71 11.27
C ASN A 81 -9.48 -9.67 9.89
N ALA A 82 -8.78 -8.57 9.60
CA ALA A 82 -7.98 -8.45 8.37
C ALA A 82 -6.77 -9.39 8.40
N CYS A 83 -6.10 -9.53 9.54
CA CYS A 83 -5.02 -10.49 9.73
C CYS A 83 -5.49 -11.94 9.55
N ASP A 84 -6.66 -12.30 10.08
CA ASP A 84 -7.25 -13.63 9.92
C ASP A 84 -7.60 -13.92 8.45
N GLN A 85 -8.15 -12.94 7.75
CA GLN A 85 -8.45 -13.00 6.33
C GLN A 85 -7.16 -13.20 5.50
N MET A 86 -6.11 -12.41 5.81
CA MET A 86 -4.79 -12.52 5.16
C MET A 86 -4.14 -13.88 5.45
N THR A 87 -4.26 -14.40 6.68
CA THR A 87 -3.72 -15.71 7.06
C THR A 87 -4.39 -16.83 6.25
N ARG A 88 -5.69 -16.74 5.95
CA ARG A 88 -6.37 -17.69 5.07
C ARG A 88 -5.89 -17.55 3.62
N SER A 89 -5.59 -16.33 3.17
CA SER A 89 -4.96 -16.12 1.87
C SER A 89 -3.57 -16.74 1.77
N LEU A 90 -2.77 -16.76 2.87
CA LEU A 90 -1.48 -17.48 2.90
C LEU A 90 -1.65 -18.97 2.66
N ARG A 91 -2.62 -19.59 3.33
CA ARG A 91 -2.92 -21.03 3.14
C ARG A 91 -3.39 -21.32 1.73
N LEU A 92 -4.24 -20.45 1.18
CA LEU A 92 -4.73 -20.55 -0.20
C LEU A 92 -3.57 -20.62 -1.21
N ASN A 93 -2.54 -19.81 -1.01
CA ASN A 93 -1.40 -19.67 -1.91
C ASN A 93 -0.21 -20.59 -1.55
N ASP A 94 -0.32 -21.37 -0.49
CA ASP A 94 0.75 -22.26 -0.01
C ASP A 94 2.11 -21.56 0.05
N THR A 95 2.16 -20.41 0.73
CA THR A 95 3.35 -19.55 0.78
C THR A 95 3.80 -19.25 2.19
N ASP A 96 5.11 -19.24 2.41
CA ASP A 96 5.82 -18.83 3.62
C ASP A 96 6.57 -17.48 3.46
N LYS A 97 6.51 -16.88 2.28
CA LYS A 97 7.19 -15.62 1.99
C LYS A 97 6.60 -14.39 2.68
N ILE A 98 5.34 -14.48 3.13
CA ILE A 98 4.64 -13.38 3.77
C ILE A 98 4.40 -13.73 5.24
N THR A 99 4.87 -12.88 6.15
CA THR A 99 4.60 -12.95 7.58
C THR A 99 3.56 -11.91 7.96
N VAL A 100 2.45 -12.33 8.55
CA VAL A 100 1.39 -11.43 9.04
C VAL A 100 1.65 -11.10 10.50
N LEU A 101 1.67 -9.81 10.84
CA LEU A 101 1.80 -9.30 12.20
C LEU A 101 0.57 -8.49 12.57
N ASN A 102 -0.21 -8.98 13.53
CA ASN A 102 -1.31 -8.22 14.13
C ASN A 102 -0.74 -7.26 15.18
N LYS A 103 -0.33 -6.07 14.75
CA LYS A 103 0.30 -5.06 15.59
C LYS A 103 -0.01 -3.63 15.13
N ASP A 104 0.05 -2.70 16.09
CA ASP A 104 0.18 -1.27 15.77
C ASP A 104 1.58 -1.02 15.18
N LEU A 105 1.66 -0.32 14.06
CA LEU A 105 2.94 0.04 13.43
C LEU A 105 3.85 0.86 14.35
N LYS A 106 3.32 1.50 15.39
CA LYS A 106 4.07 2.21 16.43
C LYS A 106 4.77 1.27 17.41
N GLU A 107 4.36 0.00 17.47
CA GLU A 107 4.83 -1.00 18.46
C GLU A 107 5.62 -2.15 17.82
N LEU A 108 6.39 -1.86 16.79
CA LEU A 108 7.19 -2.86 16.06
C LEU A 108 8.61 -3.05 16.63
N ASN A 109 8.81 -2.84 17.93
CA ASN A 109 10.13 -2.86 18.57
C ASN A 109 10.83 -4.23 18.51
N ASP A 110 10.09 -5.30 18.35
CA ASP A 110 10.59 -6.66 18.14
C ASP A 110 11.15 -6.90 16.73
N LEU A 111 10.79 -6.08 15.76
CA LEU A 111 11.42 -6.14 14.45
C LEU A 111 12.80 -5.46 14.50
N LYS A 112 13.78 -6.12 13.90
CA LYS A 112 15.16 -5.64 13.85
C LYS A 112 15.22 -4.30 13.10
N ALA A 113 15.81 -3.29 13.73
CA ALA A 113 16.03 -2.00 13.08
C ALA A 113 16.99 -2.14 11.89
N GLY A 114 16.73 -1.40 10.83
CA GLY A 114 17.58 -1.36 9.64
C GLY A 114 17.61 -2.66 8.82
N SER A 115 16.56 -3.50 8.90
CA SER A 115 16.50 -4.79 8.20
C SER A 115 15.67 -4.80 6.92
N PHE A 116 14.93 -3.74 6.64
CA PHE A 116 14.05 -3.67 5.46
C PHE A 116 14.64 -2.79 4.35
N ASP A 117 14.49 -3.25 3.12
CA ASP A 117 14.82 -2.52 1.89
C ASP A 117 13.72 -1.56 1.48
N LEU A 118 12.48 -1.95 1.74
CA LEU A 118 11.28 -1.25 1.35
C LEU A 118 10.23 -1.30 2.47
N VAL A 119 9.61 -0.15 2.72
CA VAL A 119 8.37 -0.04 3.48
C VAL A 119 7.32 0.62 2.59
N THR A 120 6.09 0.08 2.57
CA THR A 120 4.94 0.72 1.94
C THR A 120 3.87 1.06 2.94
N MET A 121 3.04 2.04 2.61
CA MET A 121 1.77 2.28 3.27
C MET A 121 0.78 2.95 2.35
N ASN A 122 -0.40 2.36 2.25
CA ASN A 122 -1.60 2.97 1.71
C ASN A 122 -2.50 3.36 2.90
N PRO A 123 -2.35 4.58 3.46
CA PRO A 123 -3.10 4.96 4.66
C PRO A 123 -4.59 5.07 4.35
N PRO A 124 -5.45 4.79 5.33
CA PRO A 124 -6.88 4.98 5.15
C PRO A 124 -7.17 6.48 5.00
N TYR A 125 -7.59 6.88 3.80
CA TYR A 125 -8.14 8.21 3.53
C TYR A 125 -9.52 8.01 2.93
N LYS A 126 -10.54 8.60 3.55
CA LYS A 126 -11.86 8.59 2.95
C LYS A 126 -11.87 9.46 1.71
N ILE A 127 -12.28 8.85 0.61
CA ILE A 127 -12.69 9.58 -0.60
C ILE A 127 -14.10 10.09 -0.33
N GLU A 128 -14.25 11.36 -0.07
CA GLU A 128 -15.54 12.00 -0.21
C GLU A 128 -15.71 12.51 -1.65
N ASN A 129 -16.44 11.73 -2.44
CA ASN A 129 -17.15 12.31 -3.57
C ASN A 129 -18.46 12.90 -3.01
N GLY A 130 -18.45 14.18 -2.67
CA GLY A 130 -19.60 14.92 -2.20
C GLY A 130 -19.53 15.25 -0.72
N GLY A 131 -19.70 16.52 -0.44
CA GLY A 131 -19.57 17.20 0.82
C GLY A 131 -19.93 16.39 2.06
N ILE A 132 -19.25 16.75 3.13
CA ILE A 132 -19.41 16.17 4.47
C ILE A 132 -20.90 16.03 4.78
N LYS A 133 -21.34 14.78 4.94
CA LYS A 133 -22.75 14.51 5.15
C LYS A 133 -23.15 14.27 6.60
N ASN A 134 -22.21 13.88 7.50
CA ASN A 134 -22.54 13.58 8.91
C ASN A 134 -21.35 13.79 9.85
N ASP A 135 -21.62 14.19 11.09
CA ASP A 135 -20.66 14.30 12.21
C ASP A 135 -19.98 12.96 12.53
N GLU A 136 -20.62 11.82 12.27
CA GLU A 136 -20.04 10.47 12.45
C GLU A 136 -18.90 10.19 11.46
N GLU A 137 -18.92 10.76 10.28
CA GLU A 137 -17.84 10.63 9.29
C GLU A 137 -16.61 11.43 9.70
N TYR A 138 -16.80 12.64 10.22
CA TYR A 138 -15.74 13.43 10.83
C TYR A 138 -15.09 12.70 12.00
N ALA A 139 -15.89 12.14 12.88
CA ALA A 139 -15.42 11.40 14.05
C ALA A 139 -14.65 10.13 13.66
N THR A 140 -14.97 9.51 12.50
CA THR A 140 -14.25 8.34 11.99
C THR A 140 -12.92 8.73 11.34
N ILE A 141 -12.87 9.80 10.55
CA ILE A 141 -11.63 10.34 9.96
C ILE A 141 -10.68 10.81 11.09
N ALA A 142 -11.20 11.61 12.02
CA ALA A 142 -10.46 12.09 13.17
C ALA A 142 -9.94 10.94 14.05
N ARG A 143 -10.71 9.86 14.23
CA ARG A 143 -10.25 8.65 14.92
C ARG A 143 -9.11 7.96 14.17
N HIS A 144 -9.19 7.81 12.85
CA HIS A 144 -8.10 7.20 12.07
C HIS A 144 -6.83 8.06 12.06
N GLU A 145 -6.94 9.38 11.90
CA GLU A 145 -5.81 10.31 12.05
C GLU A 145 -5.25 10.36 13.48
N THR A 146 -6.08 10.10 14.48
CA THR A 146 -5.66 10.01 15.89
C THR A 146 -4.90 8.71 16.16
N PHE A 147 -5.23 7.62 15.47
CA PHE A 147 -4.56 6.33 15.65
C PHE A 147 -3.21 6.24 14.94
N CYS A 148 -3.05 6.86 13.76
CA CYS A 148 -1.80 6.84 13.01
C CYS A 148 -1.70 8.06 12.07
N ASN A 149 -0.78 8.95 12.37
CA ASN A 149 -0.50 10.12 11.53
C ASN A 149 0.75 9.90 10.67
N MET A 150 1.00 10.79 9.71
CA MET A 150 2.14 10.70 8.79
C MET A 150 3.49 10.66 9.50
N ASN A 151 3.62 11.31 10.66
CA ASN A 151 4.85 11.28 11.44
C ASN A 151 5.09 9.91 12.07
N ASP A 152 4.05 9.23 12.56
CA ASP A 152 4.14 7.87 13.10
C ASP A 152 4.60 6.88 12.02
N ILE A 153 4.04 7.00 10.82
CA ILE A 153 4.41 6.19 9.65
C ILE A 153 5.89 6.40 9.32
N ALA A 154 6.31 7.66 9.15
CA ALA A 154 7.67 8.00 8.79
C ALA A 154 8.67 7.58 9.85
N LYS A 155 8.35 7.76 11.15
CA LYS A 155 9.18 7.36 12.28
C LYS A 155 9.39 5.85 12.34
N SER A 156 8.32 5.08 12.24
CA SER A 156 8.38 3.61 12.24
C SER A 156 9.12 3.07 11.02
N ALA A 157 8.83 3.61 9.83
CA ALA A 157 9.55 3.25 8.60
C ALA A 157 11.04 3.59 8.68
N SER A 158 11.39 4.78 9.20
CA SER A 158 12.80 5.18 9.36
C SER A 158 13.58 4.23 10.26
N ARG A 159 12.98 3.75 11.34
CA ARG A 159 13.61 2.76 12.22
C ARG A 159 13.86 1.42 11.52
N LEU A 160 12.87 0.94 10.77
CA LEU A 160 12.91 -0.38 10.13
C LEU A 160 13.75 -0.42 8.86
N LEU A 161 13.75 0.64 8.06
CA LEU A 161 14.51 0.72 6.83
C LEU A 161 16.02 0.69 7.10
N ARG A 162 16.77 -0.05 6.29
CA ARG A 162 18.22 0.11 6.22
C ARG A 162 18.60 1.47 5.61
N PHE A 163 19.86 1.88 5.77
CA PHE A 163 20.36 3.07 5.06
C PHE A 163 20.22 2.89 3.55
N GLY A 164 19.64 3.88 2.87
CA GLY A 164 19.28 3.80 1.45
C GLY A 164 18.03 3.01 1.13
N GLY A 165 17.37 2.40 2.12
CA GLY A 165 16.05 1.79 1.98
C GLY A 165 14.98 2.82 1.70
N LYS A 166 13.83 2.39 1.17
CA LYS A 166 12.78 3.23 0.62
C LYS A 166 11.50 3.17 1.45
N LEU A 167 10.87 4.31 1.67
CA LEU A 167 9.46 4.41 2.05
C LEU A 167 8.65 4.85 0.83
N CYS A 168 7.67 4.06 0.43
CA CYS A 168 6.71 4.42 -0.63
C CYS A 168 5.31 4.53 -0.04
N ILE A 169 4.65 5.65 -0.27
CA ILE A 169 3.28 5.89 0.18
C ILE A 169 2.43 6.44 -0.97
N CYS A 170 1.14 6.18 -0.91
CA CYS A 170 0.17 6.95 -1.69
C CYS A 170 -0.69 7.79 -0.75
N HIS A 171 -1.14 8.94 -1.22
CA HIS A 171 -2.01 9.82 -0.45
C HIS A 171 -2.82 10.75 -1.36
N ARG A 172 -3.72 11.51 -0.75
CA ARG A 172 -4.39 12.63 -1.42
C ARG A 172 -3.39 13.73 -1.74
N PRO A 173 -3.50 14.41 -2.90
CA PRO A 173 -2.58 15.48 -3.28
C PRO A 173 -2.49 16.61 -2.26
N GLU A 174 -3.59 16.90 -1.55
CA GLU A 174 -3.66 17.95 -0.52
C GLU A 174 -2.74 17.66 0.67
N ARG A 175 -2.37 16.39 0.88
CA ARG A 175 -1.51 15.95 1.99
C ARG A 175 -0.05 15.73 1.57
N VAL A 176 0.31 16.12 0.33
CA VAL A 176 1.68 15.91 -0.18
C VAL A 176 2.74 16.58 0.68
N PHE A 177 2.45 17.81 1.13
CA PHE A 177 3.37 18.58 1.96
C PHE A 177 3.58 17.89 3.32
N ASP A 178 2.51 17.51 4.01
CA ASP A 178 2.56 16.85 5.32
C ASP A 178 3.35 15.53 5.24
N ALA A 179 3.12 14.76 4.17
CA ALA A 179 3.80 13.50 3.94
C ALA A 179 5.31 13.70 3.74
N MET A 180 5.71 14.61 2.86
CA MET A 180 7.11 14.89 2.57
C MET A 180 7.82 15.53 3.77
N TYR A 181 7.15 16.41 4.49
CA TYR A 181 7.68 17.04 5.70
C TYR A 181 7.95 15.97 6.78
N SER A 182 6.96 15.10 7.05
CA SER A 182 7.11 14.02 8.02
C SER A 182 8.23 13.03 7.65
N MET A 183 8.40 12.72 6.36
CA MET A 183 9.52 11.92 5.89
C MET A 183 10.85 12.58 6.24
N ARG A 184 11.04 13.86 5.91
CA ARG A 184 12.31 14.59 6.17
C ARG A 184 12.64 14.71 7.64
N GLU A 185 11.67 15.05 8.49
CA GLU A 185 11.82 15.14 9.94
C GLU A 185 12.30 13.79 10.54
N ASN A 186 11.99 12.68 9.89
CA ASN A 186 12.39 11.34 10.32
C ASN A 186 13.57 10.76 9.51
N GLY A 187 14.34 11.60 8.81
CA GLY A 187 15.56 11.18 8.12
C GLY A 187 15.32 10.36 6.84
N ILE A 188 14.12 10.45 6.27
CA ILE A 188 13.74 9.88 4.97
C ILE A 188 13.61 11.03 3.98
N GLU A 189 14.58 11.20 3.11
CA GLU A 189 14.53 12.27 2.10
C GLU A 189 13.60 11.90 0.95
N PRO A 190 12.56 12.73 0.62
CA PRO A 190 11.71 12.52 -0.55
C PRO A 190 12.53 12.55 -1.84
N LYS A 191 12.38 11.54 -2.68
CA LYS A 191 13.18 11.34 -3.90
C LYS A 191 12.38 11.33 -5.17
N THR A 192 11.14 10.79 -5.11
CA THR A 192 10.28 10.70 -6.28
C THR A 192 8.87 11.10 -5.90
N LEU A 193 8.25 11.92 -6.73
CA LEU A 193 6.86 12.35 -6.65
C LEU A 193 6.19 12.04 -7.96
N ARG A 194 5.02 11.41 -7.92
CA ARG A 194 4.22 11.14 -9.11
C ARG A 194 2.74 11.36 -8.82
N PHE A 195 2.09 12.21 -9.59
CA PHE A 195 0.66 12.40 -9.50
C PHE A 195 -0.10 11.42 -10.39
N VAL A 196 -1.32 11.11 -10.01
CA VAL A 196 -2.23 10.25 -10.78
C VAL A 196 -3.52 11.03 -11.05
N SER A 197 -3.88 11.15 -12.31
CA SER A 197 -5.07 11.86 -12.80
C SER A 197 -6.00 10.90 -13.56
N LYS A 198 -7.31 11.16 -13.50
CA LYS A 198 -8.29 10.36 -14.27
C LYS A 198 -8.07 10.54 -15.76
N LYS A 199 -7.98 11.80 -16.22
CA LYS A 199 -7.65 12.18 -17.58
C LYS A 199 -6.53 13.20 -17.57
N GLY A 200 -5.92 13.47 -18.73
CA GLY A 200 -4.76 14.34 -18.84
C GLY A 200 -4.98 15.78 -18.37
N ASP A 201 -6.20 16.29 -18.48
CA ASP A 201 -6.63 17.64 -18.13
C ASP A 201 -7.33 17.74 -16.76
N THR A 202 -7.46 16.61 -16.03
CA THR A 202 -8.12 16.61 -14.73
C THR A 202 -7.13 16.77 -13.57
N GLN A 203 -7.63 17.36 -12.47
CA GLN A 203 -6.86 17.42 -11.22
C GLN A 203 -6.48 16.03 -10.75
N PRO A 204 -5.26 15.84 -10.23
CA PRO A 204 -4.85 14.57 -9.64
C PRO A 204 -5.75 14.20 -8.46
N TRP A 205 -6.10 12.90 -8.35
CA TRP A 205 -6.80 12.39 -7.16
C TRP A 205 -5.88 11.67 -6.19
N LEU A 206 -4.69 11.27 -6.65
CA LEU A 206 -3.71 10.52 -5.88
C LEU A 206 -2.31 11.08 -6.13
N VAL A 207 -1.47 10.99 -5.12
CA VAL A 207 -0.04 11.21 -5.22
C VAL A 207 0.72 9.99 -4.69
N LEU A 208 1.75 9.60 -5.42
CA LEU A 208 2.70 8.55 -5.06
C LEU A 208 4.02 9.21 -4.67
N ILE A 209 4.55 8.87 -3.51
CA ILE A 209 5.75 9.49 -2.94
C ILE A 209 6.74 8.39 -2.55
N GLU A 210 7.97 8.47 -3.08
CA GLU A 210 9.09 7.66 -2.63
C GLU A 210 10.06 8.55 -1.86
N GLY A 211 10.39 8.16 -0.63
CA GLY A 211 11.50 8.72 0.14
C GLY A 211 12.58 7.68 0.39
N LYS A 212 13.83 8.13 0.61
CA LYS A 212 14.98 7.27 0.89
C LYS A 212 15.65 7.63 2.21
N ARG A 213 15.83 6.63 3.08
CA ARG A 213 16.52 6.83 4.37
C ARG A 213 17.95 7.26 4.16
N GLY A 214 18.33 8.38 4.77
CA GLY A 214 19.70 8.92 4.76
C GLY A 214 20.19 9.42 3.41
N ALA A 215 19.30 9.65 2.44
CA ALA A 215 19.68 10.19 1.14
C ALA A 215 19.92 11.71 1.20
N LYS A 216 20.69 12.22 0.25
CA LYS A 216 20.89 13.67 0.05
C LYS A 216 19.66 14.27 -0.63
N ASN A 217 19.50 15.60 -0.50
CA ASN A 217 18.42 16.36 -1.13
C ASN A 217 18.34 16.12 -2.65
N GLY A 218 17.14 16.35 -3.20
CA GLY A 218 16.88 16.27 -4.63
C GLY A 218 15.64 15.41 -4.93
N LEU A 219 14.55 16.10 -5.25
CA LEU A 219 13.26 15.50 -5.61
C LEU A 219 13.13 15.45 -7.13
N LYS A 220 12.77 14.28 -7.66
CA LYS A 220 12.34 14.11 -9.05
C LYS A 220 10.81 14.07 -9.08
N VAL A 221 10.22 14.95 -9.88
CA VAL A 221 8.79 14.86 -10.22
C VAL A 221 8.67 14.07 -11.53
N GLU A 222 7.98 12.96 -11.47
CA GLU A 222 7.73 12.13 -12.65
C GLU A 222 6.54 12.63 -13.46
N LYS A 223 6.46 12.19 -14.73
CA LYS A 223 5.29 12.42 -15.56
C LYS A 223 4.05 11.85 -14.87
N ASN A 224 2.94 12.62 -14.90
CA ASN A 224 1.67 12.17 -14.35
C ASN A 224 1.27 10.82 -14.97
N LEU A 225 0.78 9.91 -14.12
CA LEU A 225 0.07 8.74 -14.58
C LEU A 225 -1.37 9.15 -14.88
N VAL A 226 -1.82 8.90 -16.09
CA VAL A 226 -3.19 9.15 -16.54
C VAL A 226 -3.91 7.82 -16.62
N ALA A 227 -5.07 7.70 -15.94
CA ALA A 227 -5.77 6.44 -15.87
C ALA A 227 -6.55 6.10 -17.15
N TYR A 228 -7.19 7.09 -17.76
CA TYR A 228 -8.09 6.91 -18.90
C TYR A 228 -7.69 7.79 -20.07
N ASN A 229 -7.80 7.24 -21.27
CA ASN A 229 -7.77 7.96 -22.52
C ASN A 229 -9.04 8.86 -22.66
N ASP A 230 -9.05 9.75 -23.64
CA ASP A 230 -10.19 10.64 -23.89
C ASP A 230 -11.47 9.88 -24.23
N ASP A 231 -11.36 8.70 -24.86
CA ASP A 231 -12.46 7.80 -25.20
C ASP A 231 -13.00 6.99 -24.00
N GLY A 232 -12.41 7.14 -22.81
CA GLY A 232 -12.81 6.45 -21.59
C GLY A 232 -12.20 5.06 -21.40
N THR A 233 -11.36 4.58 -22.34
CA THR A 233 -10.59 3.34 -22.16
C THR A 233 -9.41 3.57 -21.19
N LEU A 234 -8.93 2.52 -20.54
CA LEU A 234 -7.71 2.61 -19.73
C LEU A 234 -6.51 2.93 -20.60
N THR A 235 -5.61 3.76 -20.07
CA THR A 235 -4.32 3.97 -20.73
C THR A 235 -3.48 2.70 -20.72
N ARG A 236 -2.52 2.60 -21.63
CA ARG A 236 -1.60 1.46 -21.67
C ARG A 236 -0.90 1.23 -20.32
N GLU A 237 -0.47 2.30 -19.67
CA GLU A 237 0.22 2.19 -18.39
C GLU A 237 -0.73 1.67 -17.30
N MET A 238 -1.98 2.13 -17.24
CA MET A 238 -2.98 1.59 -16.33
C MET A 238 -3.30 0.12 -16.61
N LEU A 239 -3.40 -0.27 -17.86
CA LEU A 239 -3.59 -1.66 -18.25
C LEU A 239 -2.42 -2.53 -17.76
N GLU A 240 -1.18 -2.08 -17.96
CA GLU A 240 0.02 -2.78 -17.48
C GLU A 240 0.02 -2.95 -15.94
N ILE A 241 -0.54 -1.99 -15.20
CA ILE A 241 -0.66 -2.05 -13.74
C ILE A 241 -1.84 -2.93 -13.30
N THR A 242 -2.97 -2.87 -13.99
CA THR A 242 -4.24 -3.48 -13.54
C THR A 242 -4.61 -4.77 -14.27
N GLU A 243 -4.29 -4.95 -15.57
CA GLU A 243 -4.65 -6.15 -16.35
C GLU A 243 -3.76 -7.35 -16.08
N LYS A 244 -2.59 -7.18 -15.49
CA LYS A 244 -1.87 -8.33 -14.92
C LYS A 244 -2.71 -9.14 -13.94
N TYR A 245 -3.88 -8.61 -13.52
CA TYR A 245 -4.82 -9.22 -12.58
C TYR A 245 -6.00 -9.96 -13.24
N ARG A 246 -6.09 -10.00 -14.56
CA ARG A 246 -7.23 -10.57 -15.29
C ARG A 246 -6.89 -11.67 -16.29
N LYS A 247 -5.64 -12.16 -16.27
CA LYS A 247 -5.22 -13.24 -17.17
C LYS A 247 -4.95 -14.53 -16.42
#